data_32da5460ffc64b301b5baf67027ae291
#
_entry.id   32da5460ffc64b301b5baf67027ae291
#
_cell.length_a   1.000
_cell.length_b   1.000
_cell.length_c   1.000
_cell.angle_alpha   90.00
_cell.angle_beta   90.00
_cell.angle_gamma   90.00
#
_symmetry.space_group_name_H-M   'P 1'
#
loop_
_entity.id
_entity.type
_entity.pdbx_description
1 polymer ?
#
loop_
_entity_poly.entity_id
_entity_poly.type
_entity_poly.pdbx_seq_one_letter_code
_entity_poly.pdbx_strand_id
1 'polypeptide(L)'
;MEDEHVADLLIAGGSADPNLAPLVAAAERAGRSVLSIVHGPEGEPAFSWDLESNRLILDGREVGARGAFLRYDVFTPPVEARGLDRNGGWYAAAMGWALSRPGMRLLNRAMTHGANQKPYMLRLARDSGLATAPTLIANVEADLRAFPAPAVAKPVAGGGYVRPLDAALADAGWREGRSPIPAIVQQRLSYPEHRIYLADGRFHLFEIHSDLLDYRPGRPTSLVYRGAELPWPGVAEALAKLTAAVGIDFCACDFKTEAGRAAPLFLELNSGPMFAAYDLAAQGRLADAIVAQLTQE
;
A
#
# COMPACT_ATOMS: atom_id res chain seq x y z
N MET A 1 -5.93 40.83 4.03
CA MET A 1 -5.76 39.37 4.19
C MET A 1 -6.09 38.83 2.84
N GLU A 2 -5.12 38.23 2.16
CA GLU A 2 -5.43 37.44 0.96
C GLU A 2 -6.27 36.26 1.43
N ASP A 3 -7.34 35.95 0.71
CA ASP A 3 -8.21 34.82 1.02
C ASP A 3 -7.43 33.52 0.91
N GLU A 4 -7.65 32.57 1.84
CA GLU A 4 -7.08 31.23 1.82
C GLU A 4 -7.40 30.57 0.47
N HIS A 5 -6.38 30.18 -0.28
CA HIS A 5 -6.58 29.44 -1.52
C HIS A 5 -6.87 27.97 -1.20
N VAL A 6 -8.13 27.57 -1.25
CA VAL A 6 -8.58 26.20 -0.96
C VAL A 6 -8.67 25.39 -2.25
N ALA A 7 -7.77 24.42 -2.42
CA ALA A 7 -7.81 23.46 -3.52
C ALA A 7 -8.79 22.30 -3.22
N ASP A 8 -9.27 21.62 -4.27
CA ASP A 8 -10.07 20.40 -4.10
C ASP A 8 -9.21 19.25 -3.57
N LEU A 9 -7.97 19.13 -4.04
CA LEU A 9 -7.06 18.03 -3.73
C LEU A 9 -5.64 18.53 -3.47
N LEU A 10 -5.06 18.13 -2.33
CA LEU A 10 -3.63 18.18 -2.08
C LEU A 10 -2.98 16.85 -2.47
N ILE A 11 -1.87 16.90 -3.20
CA ILE A 11 -1.03 15.75 -3.51
C ILE A 11 0.36 15.99 -2.93
N ALA A 12 0.81 15.12 -2.01
CA ALA A 12 2.11 15.24 -1.38
C ALA A 12 2.93 13.95 -1.46
N GLY A 13 4.22 14.07 -1.78
CA GLY A 13 5.15 12.95 -1.90
C GLY A 13 6.48 13.34 -2.53
N GLY A 14 7.29 12.34 -2.88
CA GLY A 14 8.55 12.54 -3.58
C GLY A 14 8.39 12.74 -5.10
N SER A 15 9.26 13.54 -5.72
CA SER A 15 9.24 13.84 -7.15
C SER A 15 9.46 12.61 -8.05
N ALA A 16 10.09 11.56 -7.51
CA ALA A 16 10.31 10.30 -8.22
C ALA A 16 9.15 9.28 -8.05
N ASP A 17 8.10 9.61 -7.28
CA ASP A 17 6.98 8.68 -7.08
C ASP A 17 6.08 8.61 -8.33
N PRO A 18 6.03 7.46 -9.03
CA PRO A 18 5.24 7.32 -10.26
C PRO A 18 3.73 7.37 -10.02
N ASN A 19 3.27 7.30 -8.77
CA ASN A 19 1.85 7.30 -8.45
C ASN A 19 1.25 8.71 -8.40
N LEU A 20 2.06 9.77 -8.32
CA LEU A 20 1.54 11.14 -8.21
C LEU A 20 0.98 11.64 -9.55
N ALA A 21 1.69 11.44 -10.66
CA ALA A 21 1.27 11.94 -11.97
C ALA A 21 -0.11 11.40 -12.44
N PRO A 22 -0.45 10.12 -12.28
CA PRO A 22 -1.80 9.62 -12.59
C PRO A 22 -2.91 10.33 -11.81
N LEU A 23 -2.66 10.71 -10.54
CA LEU A 23 -3.65 11.43 -9.72
C LEU A 23 -3.84 12.87 -10.18
N VAL A 24 -2.76 13.57 -10.54
CA VAL A 24 -2.85 14.92 -11.10
C VAL A 24 -3.69 14.87 -12.39
N ALA A 25 -3.36 13.95 -13.31
CA ALA A 25 -4.12 13.80 -14.55
C ALA A 25 -5.60 13.41 -14.31
N ALA A 26 -5.90 12.58 -13.31
CA ALA A 26 -7.27 12.23 -12.94
C ALA A 26 -8.03 13.44 -12.37
N ALA A 27 -7.40 14.23 -11.51
CA ALA A 27 -7.98 15.44 -10.96
C ALA A 27 -8.29 16.47 -12.05
N GLU A 28 -7.36 16.68 -13.00
CA GLU A 28 -7.56 17.55 -14.15
C GLU A 28 -8.74 17.09 -15.02
N ARG A 29 -8.85 15.80 -15.33
CA ARG A 29 -10.01 15.24 -16.05
C ARG A 29 -11.32 15.48 -15.32
N ALA A 30 -11.29 15.42 -13.98
CA ALA A 30 -12.46 15.68 -13.15
C ALA A 30 -12.74 17.16 -12.91
N GLY A 31 -11.95 18.08 -13.49
CA GLY A 31 -12.08 19.54 -13.29
C GLY A 31 -11.78 19.98 -11.86
N ARG A 32 -10.94 19.23 -11.13
CA ARG A 32 -10.57 19.52 -9.73
C ARG A 32 -9.26 20.29 -9.67
N SER A 33 -9.22 21.30 -8.81
CA SER A 33 -7.99 22.06 -8.52
C SER A 33 -7.03 21.23 -7.66
N VAL A 34 -5.74 21.28 -8.01
CA VAL A 34 -4.69 20.52 -7.32
C VAL A 34 -3.67 21.46 -6.69
N LEU A 35 -3.35 21.21 -5.43
CA LEU A 35 -2.21 21.75 -4.72
C LEU A 35 -1.16 20.63 -4.57
N SER A 36 0.12 20.94 -4.81
CA SER A 36 1.18 19.94 -4.71
C SER A 36 2.22 20.31 -3.67
N ILE A 37 2.59 19.34 -2.82
CA ILE A 37 3.78 19.37 -1.95
C ILE A 37 4.70 18.25 -2.41
N VAL A 38 5.54 18.56 -3.40
CA VAL A 38 6.45 17.57 -4.01
C VAL A 38 7.88 17.96 -3.68
N HIS A 39 8.58 17.07 -2.99
CA HIS A 39 10.00 17.27 -2.63
C HIS A 39 10.89 16.31 -3.41
N GLY A 40 12.15 16.69 -3.64
CA GLY A 40 13.06 15.83 -4.39
C GLY A 40 14.45 16.44 -4.58
N PRO A 41 15.30 15.80 -5.43
CA PRO A 41 16.65 16.27 -5.69
C PRO A 41 16.72 17.66 -6.36
N GLU A 42 15.64 18.06 -7.03
CA GLU A 42 15.56 19.33 -7.76
C GLU A 42 15.16 20.52 -6.86
N GLY A 43 14.74 20.24 -5.64
CA GLY A 43 14.37 21.22 -4.64
C GLY A 43 13.19 20.81 -3.76
N GLU A 44 12.96 21.60 -2.74
CA GLU A 44 11.86 21.49 -1.81
C GLU A 44 10.96 22.72 -1.90
N PRO A 45 9.63 22.57 -1.76
CA PRO A 45 8.72 23.71 -1.64
C PRO A 45 8.98 24.50 -0.35
N ALA A 46 8.73 25.79 -0.38
CA ALA A 46 8.76 26.59 0.85
C ALA A 46 7.50 26.29 1.68
N PHE A 47 7.69 25.62 2.83
CA PHE A 47 6.62 25.12 3.68
C PHE A 47 6.71 25.72 5.08
N SER A 48 5.65 26.35 5.56
CA SER A 48 5.54 26.87 6.93
C SER A 48 4.14 26.59 7.48
N TRP A 49 4.07 25.80 8.54
CA TRP A 49 2.83 25.50 9.24
C TRP A 49 2.89 26.06 10.66
N ASP A 50 2.04 27.04 10.91
CA ASP A 50 1.84 27.63 12.25
C ASP A 50 0.83 26.76 13.03
N LEU A 51 1.29 26.17 14.13
CA LEU A 51 0.47 25.27 14.94
C LEU A 51 -0.60 25.98 15.76
N GLU A 52 -0.40 27.25 16.12
CA GLU A 52 -1.36 28.01 16.93
C GLU A 52 -2.57 28.42 16.10
N SER A 53 -2.32 28.99 14.93
CA SER A 53 -3.37 29.41 13.99
C SER A 53 -3.85 28.29 13.04
N ASN A 54 -3.14 27.17 12.99
CA ASN A 54 -3.31 26.07 12.05
C ASN A 54 -3.26 26.52 10.58
N ARG A 55 -2.45 27.55 10.27
CA ARG A 55 -2.27 28.10 8.94
C ARG A 55 -1.07 27.47 8.24
N LEU A 56 -1.28 27.01 7.03
CA LEU A 56 -0.21 26.53 6.15
C LEU A 56 0.11 27.58 5.08
N ILE A 57 1.37 28.00 5.04
CA ILE A 57 1.92 28.82 3.96
C ILE A 57 2.78 27.93 3.08
N LEU A 58 2.43 27.82 1.80
CA LEU A 58 3.18 27.10 0.79
C LEU A 58 3.61 28.09 -0.30
N ASP A 59 4.93 28.18 -0.55
CA ASP A 59 5.51 29.11 -1.52
C ASP A 59 5.02 30.56 -1.36
N GLY A 60 4.89 30.98 -0.10
CA GLY A 60 4.50 32.35 0.27
C GLY A 60 3.00 32.64 0.24
N ARG A 61 2.15 31.65 0.00
CA ARG A 61 0.68 31.79 -0.03
C ARG A 61 0.02 30.94 1.05
N GLU A 62 -1.03 31.47 1.67
CA GLU A 62 -1.87 30.68 2.56
C GLU A 62 -2.73 29.70 1.73
N VAL A 63 -2.69 28.43 2.13
CA VAL A 63 -3.33 27.35 1.37
C VAL A 63 -4.15 26.42 2.26
N GLY A 64 -5.21 25.87 1.65
CA GLY A 64 -6.03 24.82 2.19
C GLY A 64 -6.35 23.75 1.13
N ALA A 65 -6.91 22.62 1.57
CA ALA A 65 -7.42 21.62 0.67
C ALA A 65 -8.62 20.89 1.29
N ARG A 66 -9.54 20.41 0.43
CA ARG A 66 -10.71 19.63 0.87
C ARG A 66 -10.38 18.16 1.10
N GLY A 67 -9.47 17.62 0.30
CA GLY A 67 -8.95 16.26 0.46
C GLY A 67 -7.45 16.22 0.21
N ALA A 68 -6.79 15.14 0.67
CA ALA A 68 -5.35 15.00 0.44
C ALA A 68 -4.95 13.53 0.18
N PHE A 69 -4.09 13.36 -0.82
CA PHE A 69 -3.32 12.15 -1.06
C PHE A 69 -1.89 12.38 -0.57
N LEU A 70 -1.51 11.67 0.47
CA LEU A 70 -0.21 11.82 1.11
C LEU A 70 0.55 10.50 1.04
N ARG A 71 1.79 10.55 0.56
CA ARG A 71 2.57 9.34 0.37
C ARG A 71 3.99 9.51 0.92
N TYR A 72 4.44 8.52 1.72
CA TYR A 72 5.83 8.43 2.13
C TYR A 72 6.69 8.09 0.89
N ASP A 73 7.71 8.89 0.65
CA ASP A 73 8.60 8.69 -0.50
C ASP A 73 9.58 7.54 -0.24
N VAL A 74 9.41 6.46 -1.01
CA VAL A 74 10.29 5.29 -1.01
C VAL A 74 11.18 5.22 -2.26
N PHE A 75 11.07 6.19 -3.17
CA PHE A 75 11.74 6.18 -4.47
C PHE A 75 13.00 7.02 -4.50
N THR A 76 13.00 8.11 -3.75
CA THR A 76 14.18 8.97 -3.65
C THR A 76 15.10 8.43 -2.57
N PRO A 77 16.40 8.24 -2.86
CA PRO A 77 17.37 7.86 -1.83
C PRO A 77 17.29 8.80 -0.63
N PRO A 78 17.34 8.28 0.59
CA PRO A 78 17.31 9.12 1.78
C PRO A 78 18.51 10.07 1.76
N VAL A 79 18.25 11.36 1.88
CA VAL A 79 19.30 12.35 2.13
C VAL A 79 19.40 12.48 3.63
N GLU A 80 20.44 11.94 4.20
CA GLU A 80 20.78 12.13 5.60
C GLU A 80 21.48 13.47 5.78
N ALA A 81 20.74 14.49 6.18
CA ALA A 81 21.31 15.72 6.68
C ALA A 81 21.31 15.65 8.21
N ARG A 82 22.50 15.55 8.83
CA ARG A 82 22.65 15.47 10.30
C ARG A 82 21.87 14.34 10.97
N GLY A 83 21.73 13.17 10.34
CA GLY A 83 20.96 12.04 10.84
C GLY A 83 19.44 12.19 10.75
N LEU A 84 18.95 13.17 9.97
CA LEU A 84 17.52 13.38 9.75
C LEU A 84 17.08 12.73 8.44
N ASP A 85 16.01 11.99 8.48
CA ASP A 85 15.35 11.44 7.31
C ASP A 85 14.49 12.52 6.64
N ARG A 86 14.92 13.01 5.48
CA ARG A 86 14.20 14.01 4.68
C ARG A 86 12.78 13.53 4.34
N ASN A 87 12.65 12.30 3.85
CA ASN A 87 11.38 11.77 3.36
C ASN A 87 10.39 11.60 4.51
N GLY A 88 10.87 11.13 5.67
CA GLY A 88 10.09 11.06 6.90
C GLY A 88 9.66 12.42 7.42
N GLY A 89 10.55 13.42 7.36
CA GLY A 89 10.24 14.79 7.78
C GLY A 89 9.13 15.42 6.94
N TRP A 90 9.22 15.33 5.61
CA TRP A 90 8.18 15.85 4.70
C TRP A 90 6.84 15.14 4.88
N TYR A 91 6.87 13.80 4.96
CA TYR A 91 5.65 13.03 5.18
C TYR A 91 4.99 13.37 6.53
N ALA A 92 5.77 13.45 7.61
CA ALA A 92 5.25 13.80 8.94
C ALA A 92 4.66 15.21 8.99
N ALA A 93 5.29 16.19 8.35
CA ALA A 93 4.81 17.56 8.31
C ALA A 93 3.49 17.68 7.53
N ALA A 94 3.43 17.12 6.31
CA ALA A 94 2.24 17.15 5.48
C ALA A 94 1.08 16.34 6.11
N MET A 95 1.36 15.15 6.63
CA MET A 95 0.37 14.30 7.29
C MET A 95 -0.15 14.96 8.59
N GLY A 96 0.74 15.54 9.41
CA GLY A 96 0.38 16.23 10.63
C GLY A 96 -0.59 17.38 10.36
N TRP A 97 -0.29 18.22 9.36
CA TRP A 97 -1.18 19.28 8.94
C TRP A 97 -2.53 18.76 8.45
N ALA A 98 -2.54 17.77 7.59
CA ALA A 98 -3.78 17.19 7.06
C ALA A 98 -4.64 16.55 8.16
N LEU A 99 -4.04 15.85 9.13
CA LEU A 99 -4.74 15.27 10.27
C LEU A 99 -5.32 16.33 11.22
N SER A 100 -4.67 17.50 11.33
CA SER A 100 -5.16 18.63 12.13
C SER A 100 -6.43 19.27 11.56
N ARG A 101 -6.82 18.93 10.35
CA ARG A 101 -8.02 19.41 9.65
C ARG A 101 -9.12 18.33 9.66
N PRO A 102 -10.07 18.34 10.63
CA PRO A 102 -11.09 17.28 10.76
C PRO A 102 -11.97 17.10 9.52
N GLY A 103 -12.24 18.18 8.79
CA GLY A 103 -13.04 18.17 7.58
C GLY A 103 -12.30 17.75 6.31
N MET A 104 -10.96 17.60 6.35
CA MET A 104 -10.17 17.18 5.19
C MET A 104 -10.33 15.67 4.97
N ARG A 105 -10.60 15.25 3.74
CA ARG A 105 -10.68 13.84 3.38
C ARG A 105 -9.30 13.25 3.20
N LEU A 106 -9.03 12.15 3.87
CA LEU A 106 -7.78 11.41 3.81
C LEU A 106 -8.08 9.93 3.62
N LEU A 107 -7.32 9.29 2.76
CA LEU A 107 -7.35 7.82 2.67
C LEU A 107 -6.88 7.23 4.00
N ASN A 108 -7.56 6.19 4.44
CA ASN A 108 -7.20 5.43 5.64
C ASN A 108 -7.11 6.27 6.93
N ARG A 109 -7.90 7.35 7.03
CA ARG A 109 -7.88 8.24 8.19
C ARG A 109 -8.18 7.51 9.51
N ALA A 110 -9.03 6.49 9.47
CA ALA A 110 -9.44 5.69 10.63
C ALA A 110 -8.56 4.43 10.82
N MET A 111 -7.50 4.27 10.03
CA MET A 111 -6.67 3.08 10.05
C MET A 111 -6.04 2.83 11.41
N THR A 112 -6.21 1.61 11.92
CA THR A 112 -5.58 1.17 13.15
C THR A 112 -4.14 0.71 12.91
N HIS A 113 -3.30 0.75 13.95
CA HIS A 113 -1.91 0.27 13.90
C HIS A 113 -1.79 -1.19 13.44
N GLY A 114 -2.78 -2.03 13.73
CA GLY A 114 -2.81 -3.44 13.33
C GLY A 114 -2.83 -3.67 11.82
N ALA A 115 -3.31 -2.71 11.04
CA ALA A 115 -3.42 -2.84 9.58
C ALA A 115 -2.08 -3.10 8.86
N ASN A 116 -0.97 -2.64 9.43
CA ASN A 116 0.37 -2.82 8.87
C ASN A 116 1.12 -4.04 9.45
N GLN A 117 0.46 -4.84 10.31
CA GLN A 117 1.06 -6.02 10.93
C GLN A 117 0.71 -7.29 10.13
N LYS A 118 1.58 -7.74 9.24
CA LYS A 118 1.34 -8.91 8.37
C LYS A 118 0.81 -10.15 9.10
N PRO A 119 1.41 -10.59 10.25
CA PRO A 119 0.91 -11.74 10.98
C PRO A 119 -0.52 -11.56 11.49
N TYR A 120 -0.81 -10.38 12.03
CA TYR A 120 -2.15 -10.05 12.52
C TYR A 120 -3.17 -9.99 11.37
N MET A 121 -2.82 -9.38 10.24
CA MET A 121 -3.68 -9.30 9.08
C MET A 121 -4.01 -10.66 8.48
N LEU A 122 -3.05 -11.60 8.44
CA LEU A 122 -3.30 -12.99 8.04
C LEU A 122 -4.30 -13.69 8.98
N ARG A 123 -4.16 -13.46 10.29
CA ARG A 123 -5.11 -14.01 11.27
C ARG A 123 -6.49 -13.39 11.11
N LEU A 124 -6.57 -12.06 11.03
CA LEU A 124 -7.81 -11.32 10.88
C LEU A 124 -8.53 -11.66 9.56
N ALA A 125 -7.79 -11.87 8.47
CA ALA A 125 -8.35 -12.31 7.19
C ALA A 125 -9.10 -13.66 7.32
N ARG A 126 -8.52 -14.62 8.03
CA ARG A 126 -9.21 -15.90 8.33
C ARG A 126 -10.48 -15.69 9.15
N ASP A 127 -10.40 -14.85 10.19
CA ASP A 127 -11.54 -14.54 11.07
C ASP A 127 -12.64 -13.78 10.32
N SER A 128 -12.29 -13.06 9.25
CA SER A 128 -13.21 -12.37 8.33
C SER A 128 -13.84 -13.31 7.28
N GLY A 129 -13.35 -14.54 7.15
CA GLY A 129 -13.87 -15.54 6.20
C GLY A 129 -13.01 -15.72 4.93
N LEU A 130 -11.85 -15.06 4.82
CA LEU A 130 -10.92 -15.30 3.72
C LEU A 130 -10.14 -16.59 3.93
N ALA A 131 -9.99 -17.37 2.89
CA ALA A 131 -9.08 -18.51 2.90
C ALA A 131 -7.62 -18.02 2.78
N THR A 132 -6.73 -18.58 3.61
CA THR A 132 -5.30 -18.27 3.61
C THR A 132 -4.48 -19.54 3.41
N ALA A 133 -3.29 -19.43 2.82
CA ALA A 133 -2.37 -20.56 2.75
C ALA A 133 -1.96 -21.04 4.16
N PRO A 134 -1.67 -22.33 4.36
CA PRO A 134 -0.98 -22.81 5.55
C PRO A 134 0.25 -21.95 5.84
N THR A 135 0.34 -21.42 7.06
CA THR A 135 1.36 -20.44 7.45
C THR A 135 1.90 -20.74 8.82
N LEU A 136 3.23 -20.68 8.97
CA LEU A 136 3.95 -20.72 10.22
C LEU A 136 4.82 -19.47 10.35
N ILE A 137 4.92 -18.93 11.56
CA ILE A 137 5.86 -17.85 11.88
C ILE A 137 6.77 -18.35 12.98
N ALA A 138 8.04 -18.55 12.66
CA ALA A 138 9.00 -19.12 13.57
C ALA A 138 10.43 -18.65 13.28
N ASN A 139 11.30 -18.84 14.25
CA ASN A 139 12.74 -18.72 14.11
C ASN A 139 13.48 -20.00 14.55
N VAL A 140 12.75 -21.06 14.88
CA VAL A 140 13.28 -22.35 15.30
C VAL A 140 13.55 -23.23 14.08
N GLU A 141 14.78 -23.68 13.90
CA GLU A 141 15.20 -24.44 12.72
C GLU A 141 14.40 -25.73 12.53
N ALA A 142 14.16 -26.48 13.60
CA ALA A 142 13.41 -27.74 13.55
C ALA A 142 11.97 -27.52 13.05
N ASP A 143 11.30 -26.48 13.53
CA ASP A 143 9.93 -26.17 13.14
C ASP A 143 9.85 -25.73 11.66
N LEU A 144 10.82 -24.92 11.22
CA LEU A 144 10.89 -24.43 9.84
C LEU A 144 11.20 -25.57 8.85
N ARG A 145 12.11 -26.51 9.23
CA ARG A 145 12.41 -27.69 8.40
C ARG A 145 11.27 -28.72 8.37
N ALA A 146 10.44 -28.76 9.41
CA ALA A 146 9.27 -29.64 9.47
C ALA A 146 8.08 -29.10 8.64
N PHE A 147 8.13 -27.85 8.15
CA PHE A 147 7.04 -27.29 7.37
C PHE A 147 6.90 -28.01 6.02
N PRO A 148 5.67 -28.40 5.59
CA PRO A 148 5.46 -29.17 4.37
C PRO A 148 5.95 -28.47 3.09
N ALA A 149 6.69 -29.19 2.25
CA ALA A 149 7.09 -28.72 0.92
C ALA A 149 5.97 -28.93 -0.12
N PRO A 150 5.91 -28.12 -1.20
CA PRO A 150 6.77 -26.98 -1.48
C PRO A 150 6.37 -25.73 -0.68
N ALA A 151 7.34 -25.02 -0.14
CA ALA A 151 7.12 -23.85 0.71
C ALA A 151 8.01 -22.67 0.34
N VAL A 152 7.61 -21.49 0.80
CA VAL A 152 8.33 -20.23 0.64
C VAL A 152 8.52 -19.54 1.97
N ALA A 153 9.60 -18.78 2.10
CA ALA A 153 9.88 -17.91 3.24
C ALA A 153 9.76 -16.44 2.84
N LYS A 154 9.19 -15.64 3.74
CA LYS A 154 9.00 -14.19 3.58
C LYS A 154 9.46 -13.47 4.84
N PRO A 155 9.95 -12.22 4.76
CA PRO A 155 10.16 -11.39 5.93
C PRO A 155 8.84 -11.14 6.68
N VAL A 156 8.88 -11.14 8.00
CA VAL A 156 7.72 -10.76 8.84
C VAL A 156 7.42 -9.28 8.68
N ALA A 157 8.47 -8.44 8.67
CA ALA A 157 8.37 -7.03 8.31
C ALA A 157 8.43 -6.83 6.78
N GLY A 158 8.25 -5.60 6.30
CA GLY A 158 8.39 -5.26 4.88
C GLY A 158 9.83 -5.32 4.37
N GLY A 159 10.03 -5.10 3.07
CA GLY A 159 11.34 -4.80 2.48
C GLY A 159 12.12 -5.96 1.86
N GLY A 160 11.64 -7.20 1.94
CA GLY A 160 12.31 -8.35 1.33
C GLY A 160 11.46 -9.11 0.32
N TYR A 161 12.11 -9.95 -0.49
CA TYR A 161 11.48 -10.78 -1.49
C TYR A 161 11.12 -12.17 -0.94
N VAL A 162 10.17 -12.81 -1.61
CA VAL A 162 9.81 -14.21 -1.36
C VAL A 162 10.95 -15.11 -1.87
N ARG A 163 11.35 -16.09 -1.05
CA ARG A 163 12.39 -17.06 -1.40
C ARG A 163 11.86 -18.50 -1.22
N PRO A 164 12.35 -19.48 -2.00
CA PRO A 164 12.15 -20.90 -1.65
C PRO A 164 12.63 -21.16 -0.21
N LEU A 165 11.88 -22.00 0.52
CA LEU A 165 12.18 -22.24 1.94
C LEU A 165 13.57 -22.85 2.13
N ASP A 166 13.97 -23.82 1.32
CA ASP A 166 15.28 -24.46 1.36
C ASP A 166 16.44 -23.46 1.20
N ALA A 167 16.32 -22.54 0.25
CA ALA A 167 17.29 -21.48 0.04
C ALA A 167 17.33 -20.48 1.22
N ALA A 168 16.19 -20.17 1.82
CA ALA A 168 16.14 -19.32 3.00
C ALA A 168 16.75 -19.99 4.25
N LEU A 169 16.55 -21.30 4.40
CA LEU A 169 17.14 -22.08 5.50
C LEU A 169 18.66 -22.18 5.39
N ALA A 170 19.20 -22.27 4.16
CA ALA A 170 20.65 -22.31 3.94
C ALA A 170 21.36 -21.04 4.41
N ASP A 171 20.70 -19.89 4.29
CA ASP A 171 21.27 -18.56 4.59
C ASP A 171 20.83 -18.00 5.95
N ALA A 172 20.13 -18.78 6.77
CA ALA A 172 19.44 -18.26 7.95
C ALA A 172 20.35 -17.84 9.12
N GLY A 173 21.65 -18.15 9.08
CA GLY A 173 22.61 -17.76 10.11
C GLY A 173 22.30 -18.39 11.47
N TRP A 174 22.05 -19.71 11.49
CA TRP A 174 21.66 -20.46 12.67
C TRP A 174 22.63 -20.32 13.81
N ARG A 175 22.11 -20.11 15.04
CA ARG A 175 22.82 -20.20 16.32
C ARG A 175 21.96 -21.01 17.26
N GLU A 176 22.48 -22.13 17.73
CA GLU A 176 21.78 -23.05 18.65
C GLU A 176 20.36 -23.41 18.14
N GLY A 177 20.24 -23.69 16.85
CA GLY A 177 18.95 -24.05 16.21
C GLY A 177 17.94 -22.90 16.08
N ARG A 178 18.39 -21.64 16.18
CA ARG A 178 17.52 -20.45 16.02
C ARG A 178 18.13 -19.47 15.01
N SER A 179 17.28 -18.90 14.16
CA SER A 179 17.65 -17.74 13.33
C SER A 179 17.50 -16.44 14.13
N PRO A 180 18.27 -15.38 13.81
CA PRO A 180 18.19 -14.10 14.52
C PRO A 180 16.86 -13.38 14.35
N ILE A 181 16.09 -13.72 13.30
CA ILE A 181 14.84 -13.06 12.93
C ILE A 181 13.79 -14.13 12.61
N PRO A 182 12.54 -14.03 13.13
CA PRO A 182 11.46 -14.92 12.71
C PRO A 182 11.11 -14.68 11.24
N ALA A 183 10.70 -15.73 10.55
CA ALA A 183 10.23 -15.70 9.18
C ALA A 183 8.77 -16.15 9.09
N ILE A 184 8.02 -15.63 8.12
CA ILE A 184 6.76 -16.21 7.68
C ILE A 184 7.08 -17.30 6.67
N VAL A 185 6.70 -18.54 6.98
CA VAL A 185 6.77 -19.66 6.06
C VAL A 185 5.36 -20.01 5.61
N GLN A 186 5.17 -20.15 4.31
CA GLN A 186 3.88 -20.46 3.71
C GLN A 186 4.00 -21.52 2.63
N GLN A 187 2.93 -22.28 2.41
CA GLN A 187 2.80 -23.13 1.25
C GLN A 187 3.08 -22.32 -0.03
N ARG A 188 3.86 -22.89 -0.95
CA ARG A 188 4.10 -22.29 -2.25
C ARG A 188 2.84 -22.41 -3.10
N LEU A 189 2.37 -21.27 -3.61
CA LEU A 189 1.20 -21.17 -4.47
C LEU A 189 1.62 -20.89 -5.92
N SER A 190 0.66 -21.02 -6.82
CA SER A 190 0.84 -20.89 -8.27
C SER A 190 0.27 -19.57 -8.80
N TYR A 191 0.64 -19.19 -10.02
CA TYR A 191 -0.07 -18.16 -10.76
C TYR A 191 -1.40 -18.71 -11.33
N PRO A 192 -2.37 -17.84 -11.64
CA PRO A 192 -2.29 -16.39 -11.54
C PRO A 192 -2.27 -15.89 -10.09
N GLU A 193 -1.64 -14.72 -9.92
CA GLU A 193 -1.78 -13.89 -8.73
C GLU A 193 -2.89 -12.86 -9.01
N HIS A 194 -3.66 -12.54 -7.99
CA HIS A 194 -4.73 -11.56 -8.09
C HIS A 194 -4.46 -10.44 -7.12
N ARG A 195 -4.52 -9.21 -7.62
CA ARG A 195 -4.45 -8.02 -6.79
C ARG A 195 -5.77 -7.27 -6.84
N ILE A 196 -6.36 -7.05 -5.67
CA ILE A 196 -7.65 -6.39 -5.53
C ILE A 196 -7.43 -5.07 -4.80
N TYR A 197 -7.65 -3.95 -5.50
CA TYR A 197 -7.69 -2.64 -4.86
C TYR A 197 -9.07 -2.37 -4.32
N LEU A 198 -9.13 -1.72 -3.16
CA LEU A 198 -10.30 -1.01 -2.66
C LEU A 198 -10.05 0.48 -2.85
N ALA A 199 -10.92 1.17 -3.56
CA ALA A 199 -10.92 2.62 -3.74
C ALA A 199 -12.36 3.08 -3.99
N ASP A 200 -12.77 4.20 -3.42
CA ASP A 200 -14.14 4.75 -3.53
C ASP A 200 -15.24 3.72 -3.22
N GLY A 201 -15.01 2.89 -2.19
CA GLY A 201 -15.94 1.84 -1.79
C GLY A 201 -16.12 0.70 -2.80
N ARG A 202 -15.28 0.63 -3.84
CA ARG A 202 -15.36 -0.35 -4.93
C ARG A 202 -14.09 -1.19 -5.01
N PHE A 203 -14.25 -2.43 -5.47
CA PHE A 203 -13.11 -3.29 -5.77
C PHE A 203 -12.66 -3.11 -7.21
N HIS A 204 -11.36 -3.25 -7.44
CA HIS A 204 -10.73 -3.27 -8.75
C HIS A 204 -9.82 -4.49 -8.82
N LEU A 205 -10.24 -5.49 -9.59
CA LEU A 205 -9.54 -6.77 -9.72
C LEU A 205 -8.51 -6.72 -10.84
N PHE A 206 -7.29 -7.14 -10.52
CA PHE A 206 -6.20 -7.36 -11.48
C PHE A 206 -5.73 -8.79 -11.40
N GLU A 207 -5.43 -9.36 -12.56
CA GLU A 207 -4.81 -10.67 -12.71
C GLU A 207 -3.38 -10.51 -13.21
N ILE A 208 -2.46 -11.22 -12.57
CA ILE A 208 -1.02 -11.10 -12.78
C ILE A 208 -0.47 -12.48 -13.09
N HIS A 209 0.31 -12.58 -14.17
CA HIS A 209 1.10 -13.77 -14.51
C HIS A 209 2.59 -13.43 -14.50
N SER A 210 3.40 -14.37 -14.08
CA SER A 210 4.86 -14.26 -14.10
C SER A 210 5.50 -15.63 -14.08
N ASP A 211 6.67 -15.74 -14.67
CA ASP A 211 7.51 -16.94 -14.61
C ASP A 211 8.40 -16.96 -13.36
N LEU A 212 8.43 -15.82 -12.61
CA LEU A 212 9.22 -15.66 -11.40
C LEU A 212 8.41 -16.07 -10.16
N LEU A 213 9.07 -16.56 -9.12
CA LEU A 213 8.45 -16.83 -7.83
C LEU A 213 7.86 -15.54 -7.20
N ASP A 214 8.57 -14.44 -7.37
CA ASP A 214 8.16 -13.08 -7.00
C ASP A 214 8.39 -12.19 -8.22
N TYR A 215 7.35 -11.54 -8.72
CA TYR A 215 7.46 -10.71 -9.94
C TYR A 215 8.04 -9.31 -9.68
N ARG A 216 8.12 -8.87 -8.41
CA ARG A 216 8.55 -7.52 -8.04
C ARG A 216 9.98 -7.14 -8.47
N PRO A 217 10.98 -8.05 -8.48
CA PRO A 217 12.31 -7.74 -9.02
C PRO A 217 12.36 -7.56 -10.53
N GLY A 218 11.31 -7.97 -11.23
CA GLY A 218 11.18 -7.90 -12.68
C GLY A 218 9.89 -7.21 -13.11
N ARG A 219 9.39 -7.62 -14.27
CA ARG A 219 8.05 -7.22 -14.72
C ARG A 219 7.18 -8.49 -14.80
N PRO A 220 5.87 -8.39 -14.51
CA PRO A 220 4.96 -9.49 -14.77
C PRO A 220 4.92 -9.78 -16.28
N THR A 221 4.75 -11.04 -16.65
CA THR A 221 4.55 -11.46 -18.04
C THR A 221 3.23 -10.91 -18.58
N SER A 222 2.22 -10.79 -17.71
CA SER A 222 0.91 -10.22 -18.01
C SER A 222 0.31 -9.53 -16.79
N LEU A 223 -0.28 -8.35 -17.00
CA LEU A 223 -1.06 -7.61 -16.01
C LEU A 223 -2.37 -7.17 -16.67
N VAL A 224 -3.49 -7.72 -16.23
CA VAL A 224 -4.81 -7.51 -16.86
C VAL A 224 -5.79 -6.99 -15.81
N TYR A 225 -6.46 -5.87 -16.12
CA TYR A 225 -7.62 -5.41 -15.36
C TYR A 225 -8.84 -6.27 -15.67
N ARG A 226 -9.48 -6.83 -14.64
CA ARG A 226 -10.63 -7.72 -14.75
C ARG A 226 -11.97 -7.07 -14.39
N GLY A 227 -11.95 -5.81 -13.94
CA GLY A 227 -13.16 -5.07 -13.59
C GLY A 227 -13.36 -4.92 -12.09
N ALA A 228 -14.58 -4.51 -11.71
CA ALA A 228 -14.97 -4.24 -10.31
C ALA A 228 -15.63 -5.44 -9.63
N GLU A 229 -16.12 -6.42 -10.38
CA GLU A 229 -16.77 -7.60 -9.84
C GLU A 229 -15.75 -8.68 -9.49
N LEU A 230 -15.87 -9.23 -8.28
CA LEU A 230 -15.05 -10.34 -7.83
C LEU A 230 -15.76 -11.66 -8.15
N PRO A 231 -15.18 -12.55 -8.95
CA PRO A 231 -15.85 -13.77 -9.42
C PRO A 231 -15.96 -14.87 -8.35
N TRP A 232 -15.46 -14.63 -7.15
CA TRP A 232 -15.43 -15.63 -6.07
C TRP A 232 -16.49 -15.31 -5.01
N PRO A 233 -17.50 -16.19 -4.81
CA PRO A 233 -18.52 -15.98 -3.80
C PRO A 233 -17.95 -15.74 -2.41
N GLY A 234 -18.48 -14.74 -1.70
CA GLY A 234 -18.10 -14.40 -0.33
C GLY A 234 -16.78 -13.63 -0.16
N VAL A 235 -15.92 -13.53 -1.20
CA VAL A 235 -14.63 -12.82 -1.07
C VAL A 235 -14.83 -11.32 -0.89
N ALA A 236 -15.77 -10.71 -1.61
CA ALA A 236 -16.07 -9.28 -1.47
C ALA A 236 -16.57 -8.94 -0.05
N GLU A 237 -17.47 -9.74 0.50
CA GLU A 237 -17.99 -9.57 1.86
C GLU A 237 -16.91 -9.76 2.93
N ALA A 238 -16.04 -10.76 2.75
CA ALA A 238 -14.94 -11.02 3.66
C ALA A 238 -13.90 -9.91 3.62
N LEU A 239 -13.58 -9.36 2.44
CA LEU A 239 -12.71 -8.19 2.29
C LEU A 239 -13.32 -6.95 2.95
N ALA A 240 -14.60 -6.70 2.76
CA ALA A 240 -15.29 -5.59 3.41
C ALA A 240 -15.23 -5.70 4.95
N LYS A 241 -15.43 -6.90 5.51
CA LYS A 241 -15.26 -7.15 6.96
C LYS A 241 -13.82 -6.91 7.41
N LEU A 242 -12.84 -7.42 6.66
CA LEU A 242 -11.42 -7.26 6.97
C LEU A 242 -11.02 -5.79 7.00
N THR A 243 -11.35 -5.02 5.97
CA THR A 243 -10.97 -3.60 5.84
C THR A 243 -11.69 -2.74 6.88
N ALA A 244 -12.97 -2.99 7.15
CA ALA A 244 -13.74 -2.30 8.19
C ALA A 244 -13.15 -2.54 9.59
N ALA A 245 -12.71 -3.77 9.91
CA ALA A 245 -12.15 -4.10 11.22
C ALA A 245 -10.85 -3.33 11.55
N VAL A 246 -10.14 -2.82 10.54
CA VAL A 246 -8.92 -2.04 10.71
C VAL A 246 -9.03 -0.59 10.20
N GLY A 247 -10.24 -0.14 9.84
CA GLY A 247 -10.50 1.24 9.42
C GLY A 247 -9.83 1.63 8.11
N ILE A 248 -9.71 0.70 7.17
CA ILE A 248 -9.10 0.93 5.86
C ILE A 248 -10.18 1.16 4.80
N ASP A 249 -10.04 2.23 4.03
CA ASP A 249 -10.89 2.61 2.89
C ASP A 249 -10.13 2.68 1.56
N PHE A 250 -8.80 2.55 1.62
CA PHE A 250 -7.93 2.41 0.45
C PHE A 250 -6.83 1.39 0.71
N CYS A 251 -6.76 0.34 -0.08
CA CYS A 251 -5.71 -0.68 0.03
C CYS A 251 -5.56 -1.50 -1.26
N ALA A 252 -4.53 -2.35 -1.29
CA ALA A 252 -4.46 -3.49 -2.19
C ALA A 252 -4.31 -4.78 -1.40
N CYS A 253 -5.10 -5.79 -1.77
CA CYS A 253 -5.04 -7.13 -1.21
C CYS A 253 -4.48 -8.09 -2.26
N ASP A 254 -3.48 -8.87 -1.88
CA ASP A 254 -2.83 -9.83 -2.74
C ASP A 254 -3.34 -11.24 -2.45
N PHE A 255 -3.67 -11.95 -3.53
CA PHE A 255 -4.16 -13.34 -3.52
C PHE A 255 -3.36 -14.16 -4.52
N LYS A 256 -3.26 -15.45 -4.28
CA LYS A 256 -2.59 -16.37 -5.21
C LYS A 256 -3.34 -17.69 -5.32
N THR A 257 -3.22 -18.33 -6.48
CA THR A 257 -3.98 -19.53 -6.81
C THR A 257 -3.34 -20.79 -6.19
N GLU A 258 -4.18 -21.70 -5.75
CA GLU A 258 -3.82 -23.07 -5.40
C GLU A 258 -4.43 -24.02 -6.45
N ALA A 259 -3.63 -24.97 -6.93
CA ALA A 259 -4.10 -25.93 -7.93
C ALA A 259 -5.33 -26.73 -7.42
N GLY A 260 -6.37 -26.80 -8.22
CA GLY A 260 -7.62 -27.49 -7.88
C GLY A 260 -8.59 -26.70 -7.00
N ARG A 261 -8.26 -25.47 -6.63
CA ARG A 261 -9.11 -24.60 -5.83
C ARG A 261 -9.79 -23.53 -6.69
N ALA A 262 -11.11 -23.33 -6.49
CA ALA A 262 -11.87 -22.35 -7.26
C ALA A 262 -11.56 -20.90 -6.87
N ALA A 263 -11.43 -20.60 -5.57
CA ALA A 263 -11.12 -19.27 -5.06
C ALA A 263 -9.64 -19.17 -4.66
N PRO A 264 -8.97 -18.04 -4.91
CA PRO A 264 -7.58 -17.85 -4.54
C PRO A 264 -7.43 -17.68 -3.03
N LEU A 265 -6.20 -17.83 -2.54
CA LEU A 265 -5.83 -17.68 -1.14
C LEU A 265 -5.27 -16.28 -0.86
N PHE A 266 -5.75 -15.64 0.18
CA PHE A 266 -5.26 -14.34 0.63
C PHE A 266 -3.81 -14.44 1.13
N LEU A 267 -2.99 -13.48 0.72
CA LEU A 267 -1.58 -13.40 1.08
C LEU A 267 -1.26 -12.22 2.00
N GLU A 268 -1.69 -11.03 1.64
CA GLU A 268 -1.43 -9.80 2.40
C GLU A 268 -2.36 -8.66 2.01
N LEU A 269 -2.43 -7.65 2.89
CA LEU A 269 -3.05 -6.35 2.64
C LEU A 269 -1.98 -5.26 2.75
N ASN A 270 -1.98 -4.34 1.79
CA ASN A 270 -1.10 -3.18 1.71
C ASN A 270 -1.94 -1.90 1.82
N SER A 271 -1.73 -1.10 2.88
CA SER A 271 -2.47 0.13 3.16
C SER A 271 -1.98 1.36 2.37
N GLY A 272 -0.81 1.28 1.76
CA GLY A 272 -0.23 2.32 0.90
C GLY A 272 0.31 1.71 -0.40
N PRO A 273 -0.54 1.06 -1.21
CA PRO A 273 -0.06 0.30 -2.35
C PRO A 273 0.48 1.19 -3.47
N MET A 274 1.44 0.65 -4.22
CA MET A 274 1.82 1.16 -5.53
C MET A 274 0.68 0.86 -6.51
N PHE A 275 0.26 1.85 -7.30
CA PHE A 275 -0.86 1.64 -8.22
C PHE A 275 -0.63 2.14 -9.65
N ALA A 276 0.40 2.93 -9.94
CA ALA A 276 0.61 3.54 -11.27
C ALA A 276 0.57 2.53 -12.43
N ALA A 277 1.25 1.38 -12.31
CA ALA A 277 1.23 0.36 -13.35
C ALA A 277 -0.15 -0.30 -13.50
N TYR A 278 -0.86 -0.46 -12.40
CA TYR A 278 -2.22 -1.01 -12.36
C TYR A 278 -3.24 -0.02 -12.93
N ASP A 279 -3.07 1.27 -12.61
CA ASP A 279 -3.89 2.33 -13.16
C ASP A 279 -3.76 2.42 -14.68
N LEU A 280 -2.53 2.30 -15.20
CA LEU A 280 -2.28 2.22 -16.64
C LEU A 280 -3.03 1.03 -17.26
N ALA A 281 -2.98 -0.15 -16.66
CA ALA A 281 -3.72 -1.33 -17.13
C ALA A 281 -5.24 -1.15 -17.04
N ALA A 282 -5.71 -0.37 -16.07
CA ALA A 282 -7.13 -0.01 -15.89
C ALA A 282 -7.55 1.24 -16.68
N GLN A 283 -6.66 1.83 -17.50
CA GLN A 283 -6.93 3.04 -18.31
C GLN A 283 -7.40 4.23 -17.46
N GLY A 284 -6.75 4.49 -16.33
CA GLY A 284 -7.02 5.62 -15.45
C GLY A 284 -8.11 5.40 -14.38
N ARG A 285 -8.84 4.28 -14.42
CA ARG A 285 -10.00 4.04 -13.55
C ARG A 285 -9.66 4.01 -12.05
N LEU A 286 -8.45 3.55 -11.70
CA LEU A 286 -8.04 3.48 -10.30
C LEU A 286 -7.69 4.87 -9.75
N ALA A 287 -6.98 5.69 -10.52
CA ALA A 287 -6.71 7.07 -10.17
C ALA A 287 -7.99 7.91 -10.10
N ASP A 288 -8.92 7.70 -11.06
CA ASP A 288 -10.24 8.35 -11.05
C ASP A 288 -11.03 8.02 -9.76
N ALA A 289 -11.03 6.75 -9.32
CA ALA A 289 -11.68 6.33 -8.09
C ALA A 289 -11.03 6.97 -6.84
N ILE A 290 -9.70 7.03 -6.78
CA ILE A 290 -8.98 7.67 -5.67
C ILE A 290 -9.31 9.17 -5.61
N VAL A 291 -9.30 9.86 -6.74
CA VAL A 291 -9.65 11.29 -6.80
C VAL A 291 -11.12 11.50 -6.42
N ALA A 292 -12.03 10.68 -6.91
CA ALA A 292 -13.45 10.75 -6.53
C ALA A 292 -13.60 10.61 -5.00
N GLN A 293 -12.99 9.60 -4.38
CA GLN A 293 -13.05 9.38 -2.93
C GLN A 293 -12.55 10.60 -2.12
N LEU A 294 -11.52 11.29 -2.62
CA LEU A 294 -10.91 12.43 -1.92
C LEU A 294 -11.60 13.77 -2.20
N THR A 295 -12.39 13.90 -3.29
CA THR A 295 -12.97 15.16 -3.72
C THR A 295 -14.51 15.17 -3.78
N GLN A 296 -15.18 14.10 -3.31
CA GLN A 296 -16.66 14.09 -3.16
C GLN A 296 -17.10 15.23 -2.23
N GLU A 297 -18.33 15.74 -2.41
CA GLU A 297 -18.94 16.76 -1.54
C GLU A 297 -19.49 16.17 -0.24
#